data_4c911eb3a458fb92426db4276994fe23
#
_entry.id   4c911eb3a458fb92426db4276994fe23
#
_cell.length_a   1.000
_cell.length_b   1.000
_cell.length_c   1.000
_cell.angle_alpha   90.00
_cell.angle_beta   90.00
_cell.angle_gamma   90.00
#
_symmetry.space_group_name_H-M   'P 1'
#
loop_
_entity.id
_entity.type
_entity.pdbx_description
1 polymer ?
#
loop_
_entity_poly.entity_id
_entity_poly.type
_entity_poly.pdbx_seq_one_letter_code
_entity_poly.pdbx_strand_id
1 'polypeptide(L)'
;GRTVDWSNTSTAVTTLNSFTSDQWIKLKEAFPAFSDMITQNLDKINHMNTFLGVNMSQNPGFGLHIAILIPILAGVTQFISVKVSQAGMEQPDSDNPAAASMKMMTYFMPLMSAFLAISLPSGLGVYWIATAVIQTIQTIFINRYYDKIGTDKIVEKNVEKRNKKRAKKGLPAETIVKGASVSTKNVNNNKNSSASSSADLSLIHI
;
A
#
# COMPACT_ATOMS: atom_id res chain seq x y z
N GLY A 1 20.55 19.70 -23.86
CA GLY A 1 19.41 19.38 -24.69
C GLY A 1 19.41 17.89 -24.98
N ARG A 2 18.35 17.16 -24.67
CA ARG A 2 18.19 15.77 -25.11
C ARG A 2 17.85 15.79 -26.60
N THR A 3 18.68 15.18 -27.43
CA THR A 3 18.32 14.89 -28.82
C THR A 3 17.28 13.77 -28.83
N VAL A 4 16.09 14.08 -29.32
CA VAL A 4 15.02 13.08 -29.47
C VAL A 4 15.22 12.36 -30.79
N ASP A 5 15.29 11.05 -30.75
CA ASP A 5 15.28 10.22 -31.95
C ASP A 5 13.84 10.12 -32.50
N TRP A 6 13.52 10.94 -33.47
CA TRP A 6 12.20 10.98 -34.12
C TRP A 6 11.93 9.81 -35.06
N SER A 7 12.96 9.01 -35.39
CA SER A 7 12.78 7.80 -36.19
C SER A 7 12.13 6.68 -35.40
N ASN A 8 12.23 6.74 -34.07
CA ASN A 8 11.59 5.78 -33.17
C ASN A 8 10.22 6.31 -32.70
N THR A 9 9.15 5.71 -33.22
CA THR A 9 7.76 6.10 -32.89
C THR A 9 7.49 6.06 -31.38
N SER A 10 8.03 5.09 -30.64
CA SER A 10 7.84 4.98 -29.19
C SER A 10 8.45 6.16 -28.44
N THR A 11 9.67 6.57 -28.83
CA THR A 11 10.36 7.72 -28.27
C THR A 11 9.63 9.02 -28.58
N ALA A 12 9.15 9.17 -29.83
CA ALA A 12 8.37 10.34 -30.25
C ALA A 12 7.06 10.47 -29.44
N VAL A 13 6.29 9.37 -29.30
CA VAL A 13 5.04 9.35 -28.53
C VAL A 13 5.29 9.66 -27.05
N THR A 14 6.32 9.08 -26.44
CA THR A 14 6.65 9.33 -25.03
C THR A 14 7.05 10.79 -24.81
N THR A 15 7.82 11.38 -25.74
CA THR A 15 8.22 12.78 -25.69
C THR A 15 7.03 13.71 -25.84
N LEU A 16 6.16 13.48 -26.82
CA LEU A 16 4.95 14.28 -27.04
C LEU A 16 3.99 14.20 -25.85
N ASN A 17 3.88 13.04 -25.22
CA ASN A 17 3.04 12.85 -24.02
C ASN A 17 3.54 13.65 -22.80
N SER A 18 4.83 13.95 -22.75
CA SER A 18 5.44 14.76 -21.69
C SER A 18 5.42 16.27 -21.96
N PHE A 19 4.90 16.71 -23.10
CA PHE A 19 4.87 18.12 -23.47
C PHE A 19 3.96 18.94 -22.55
N THR A 20 4.48 20.08 -22.12
CA THR A 20 3.69 21.13 -21.47
C THR A 20 2.87 21.91 -22.51
N SER A 21 1.86 22.67 -22.05
CA SER A 21 1.04 23.51 -22.92
C SER A 21 1.89 24.45 -23.79
N ASP A 22 2.94 25.04 -23.21
CA ASP A 22 3.84 25.95 -23.94
C ASP A 22 4.66 25.21 -25.02
N GLN A 23 5.03 23.98 -24.80
CA GLN A 23 5.75 23.14 -25.76
C GLN A 23 4.84 22.78 -26.96
N TRP A 24 3.56 22.51 -26.68
CA TRP A 24 2.57 22.30 -27.74
C TRP A 24 2.34 23.55 -28.60
N ILE A 25 2.32 24.75 -27.98
CA ILE A 25 2.23 26.01 -28.71
C ILE A 25 3.44 26.18 -29.64
N LYS A 26 4.64 25.99 -29.11
CA LYS A 26 5.89 26.06 -29.91
C LYS A 26 5.92 25.07 -31.06
N LEU A 27 5.39 23.85 -30.85
CA LEU A 27 5.30 22.85 -31.91
C LEU A 27 4.36 23.29 -33.02
N LYS A 28 3.21 23.89 -32.69
CA LYS A 28 2.28 24.45 -33.70
C LYS A 28 2.88 25.62 -34.49
N GLU A 29 3.63 26.47 -33.81
CA GLU A 29 4.36 27.59 -34.46
C GLU A 29 5.48 27.09 -35.39
N ALA A 30 6.19 26.03 -34.99
CA ALA A 30 7.24 25.42 -35.80
C ALA A 30 6.71 24.67 -37.04
N PHE A 31 5.47 24.18 -36.99
CA PHE A 31 4.83 23.41 -38.06
C PHE A 31 3.43 23.94 -38.40
N PRO A 32 3.31 25.14 -38.98
CA PRO A 32 2.01 25.78 -39.25
C PRO A 32 1.09 24.95 -40.14
N ALA A 33 1.67 24.23 -41.13
CA ALA A 33 0.90 23.39 -42.05
C ALA A 33 0.17 22.23 -41.35
N PHE A 34 0.59 21.83 -40.16
CA PHE A 34 0.00 20.75 -39.36
C PHE A 34 -0.72 21.27 -38.12
N SER A 35 -0.81 22.56 -37.92
CA SER A 35 -1.38 23.19 -36.70
C SER A 35 -2.78 22.69 -36.37
N ASP A 36 -3.66 22.60 -37.37
CA ASP A 36 -5.04 22.15 -37.19
C ASP A 36 -5.09 20.64 -36.78
N MET A 37 -4.28 19.80 -37.43
CA MET A 37 -4.19 18.38 -37.12
C MET A 37 -3.62 18.15 -35.71
N ILE A 38 -2.60 18.91 -35.31
CA ILE A 38 -2.01 18.88 -33.97
C ILE A 38 -3.08 19.28 -32.94
N THR A 39 -3.85 20.35 -33.20
CA THR A 39 -4.89 20.82 -32.28
C THR A 39 -5.99 19.78 -32.11
N GLN A 40 -6.53 19.22 -33.21
CA GLN A 40 -7.56 18.17 -33.12
C GLN A 40 -7.11 16.93 -32.37
N ASN A 41 -5.87 16.50 -32.61
CA ASN A 41 -5.34 15.33 -31.90
C ASN A 41 -5.06 15.63 -30.42
N LEU A 42 -4.58 16.83 -30.11
CA LEU A 42 -4.36 17.28 -28.74
C LEU A 42 -5.68 17.34 -27.96
N ASP A 43 -6.74 17.85 -28.56
CA ASP A 43 -8.07 17.89 -27.94
C ASP A 43 -8.61 16.49 -27.65
N LYS A 44 -8.42 15.54 -28.59
CA LYS A 44 -8.78 14.12 -28.35
C LYS A 44 -7.98 13.51 -27.22
N ILE A 45 -6.66 13.72 -27.18
CA ILE A 45 -5.78 13.22 -26.14
C ILE A 45 -6.17 13.82 -24.78
N ASN A 46 -6.40 15.13 -24.73
CA ASN A 46 -6.82 15.81 -23.51
C ASN A 46 -8.18 15.30 -23.02
N HIS A 47 -9.13 15.08 -23.93
CA HIS A 47 -10.44 14.52 -23.58
C HIS A 47 -10.31 13.10 -22.98
N MET A 48 -9.48 12.24 -23.58
CA MET A 48 -9.23 10.88 -23.05
C MET A 48 -8.50 10.88 -21.71
N ASN A 49 -7.58 11.80 -21.52
CA ASN A 49 -6.75 11.86 -20.32
C ASN A 49 -7.39 12.65 -19.19
N THR A 50 -8.48 13.39 -19.42
CA THR A 50 -9.11 14.23 -18.40
C THR A 50 -10.24 13.49 -17.70
N PHE A 51 -10.13 13.35 -16.39
CA PHE A 51 -11.16 12.81 -15.53
C PHE A 51 -11.45 13.80 -14.39
N LEU A 52 -12.72 14.17 -14.20
CA LEU A 52 -13.17 15.18 -13.22
C LEU A 52 -12.40 16.51 -13.30
N GLY A 53 -12.04 16.93 -14.53
CA GLY A 53 -11.31 18.19 -14.76
C GLY A 53 -9.80 18.11 -14.48
N VAL A 54 -9.27 16.93 -14.18
CA VAL A 54 -7.83 16.71 -13.95
C VAL A 54 -7.26 15.82 -15.05
N ASN A 55 -6.11 16.22 -15.61
CA ASN A 55 -5.37 15.37 -16.55
C ASN A 55 -4.66 14.24 -15.78
N MET A 56 -5.12 13.00 -16.00
CA MET A 56 -4.63 11.82 -15.32
C MET A 56 -3.20 11.42 -15.71
N SER A 57 -2.73 11.85 -16.87
CA SER A 57 -1.38 11.56 -17.37
C SER A 57 -0.31 12.50 -16.82
N GLN A 58 -0.71 13.64 -16.27
CA GLN A 58 0.21 14.64 -15.74
C GLN A 58 0.35 14.53 -14.22
N ASN A 59 1.51 14.96 -13.72
CA ASN A 59 1.75 15.02 -12.29
C ASN A 59 0.98 16.20 -11.68
N PRO A 60 0.37 16.06 -10.50
CA PRO A 60 -0.30 17.15 -9.80
C PRO A 60 0.63 18.34 -9.56
N GLY A 61 1.89 18.07 -9.17
CA GLY A 61 2.85 19.12 -8.82
C GLY A 61 2.44 19.90 -7.56
N PHE A 62 3.16 21.00 -7.28
CA PHE A 62 2.93 21.87 -6.12
C PHE A 62 2.11 23.13 -6.44
N GLY A 63 1.24 23.12 -7.43
CA GLY A 63 0.41 24.25 -7.79
C GLY A 63 -0.92 24.30 -7.04
N LEU A 64 -1.51 25.50 -6.86
CA LEU A 64 -2.88 25.68 -6.35
C LEU A 64 -3.89 25.42 -7.47
N HIS A 65 -4.11 24.17 -7.81
CA HIS A 65 -5.06 23.71 -8.81
C HIS A 65 -5.79 22.45 -8.32
N ILE A 66 -6.87 22.10 -8.97
CA ILE A 66 -7.75 21.01 -8.53
C ILE A 66 -7.02 19.67 -8.38
N ALA A 67 -5.95 19.43 -9.16
CA ALA A 67 -5.16 18.20 -9.07
C ALA A 67 -4.42 18.03 -7.72
N ILE A 68 -4.18 19.11 -6.94
CA ILE A 68 -3.55 19.04 -5.60
C ILE A 68 -4.43 18.29 -4.59
N LEU A 69 -5.74 18.17 -4.85
CA LEU A 69 -6.62 17.40 -4.02
C LEU A 69 -6.28 15.89 -4.04
N ILE A 70 -5.68 15.40 -5.13
CA ILE A 70 -5.33 13.97 -5.26
C ILE A 70 -4.29 13.55 -4.22
N PRO A 71 -3.11 14.18 -4.09
CA PRO A 71 -2.14 13.81 -3.06
C PRO A 71 -2.67 14.03 -1.63
N ILE A 72 -3.48 15.07 -1.40
CA ILE A 72 -4.11 15.30 -0.09
C ILE A 72 -5.07 14.15 0.23
N LEU A 73 -5.97 13.80 -0.68
CA LEU A 73 -6.91 12.69 -0.50
C LEU A 73 -6.18 11.36 -0.37
N ALA A 74 -5.11 11.14 -1.13
CA ALA A 74 -4.28 9.92 -1.01
C ALA A 74 -3.69 9.79 0.39
N GLY A 75 -3.12 10.86 0.95
CA GLY A 75 -2.59 10.87 2.32
C GLY A 75 -3.67 10.63 3.36
N VAL A 76 -4.83 11.30 3.25
CA VAL A 76 -5.95 11.16 4.19
C VAL A 76 -6.55 9.74 4.15
N THR A 77 -6.84 9.23 2.96
CA THR A 77 -7.39 7.87 2.82
C THR A 77 -6.42 6.81 3.30
N GLN A 78 -5.13 6.97 3.02
CA GLN A 78 -4.09 6.08 3.53
C GLN A 78 -3.99 6.13 5.06
N PHE A 79 -4.06 7.32 5.65
CA PHE A 79 -4.06 7.48 7.11
C PHE A 79 -5.25 6.78 7.76
N ILE A 80 -6.46 6.95 7.21
CA ILE A 80 -7.66 6.28 7.69
C ILE A 80 -7.50 4.76 7.55
N SER A 81 -7.01 4.27 6.41
CA SER A 81 -6.79 2.84 6.17
C SER A 81 -5.84 2.22 7.21
N VAL A 82 -4.71 2.88 7.49
CA VAL A 82 -3.75 2.43 8.51
C VAL A 82 -4.37 2.43 9.90
N LYS A 83 -5.11 3.48 10.27
CA LYS A 83 -5.79 3.56 11.58
C LYS A 83 -6.82 2.45 11.75
N VAL A 84 -7.64 2.20 10.74
CA VAL A 84 -8.65 1.12 10.78
C VAL A 84 -7.98 -0.25 10.87
N SER A 85 -6.87 -0.45 10.16
CA SER A 85 -6.10 -1.71 10.22
C SER A 85 -5.51 -1.95 11.60
N GLN A 86 -5.05 -0.90 12.27
CA GLN A 86 -4.48 -0.99 13.62
C GLN A 86 -5.52 -1.12 14.72
N ALA A 87 -6.75 -0.67 14.49
CA ALA A 87 -7.82 -0.75 15.50
C ALA A 87 -8.20 -2.19 15.88
N GLY A 88 -7.92 -3.17 14.99
CA GLY A 88 -8.12 -4.61 15.25
C GLY A 88 -6.91 -5.31 15.87
N MET A 89 -5.82 -4.59 16.16
CA MET A 89 -4.58 -5.16 16.72
C MET A 89 -4.40 -4.70 18.17
N GLU A 90 -3.89 -5.60 19.04
CA GLU A 90 -3.44 -5.19 20.36
C GLU A 90 -2.32 -4.16 20.22
N GLN A 91 -2.49 -3.01 20.84
CA GLN A 91 -1.48 -1.97 20.87
C GLN A 91 -0.33 -2.43 21.78
N PRO A 92 0.91 -2.49 21.28
CA PRO A 92 2.03 -2.82 22.16
C PRO A 92 2.25 -1.72 23.18
N ASP A 93 2.68 -2.11 24.40
CA ASP A 93 3.04 -1.17 25.45
C ASP A 93 4.03 -0.12 24.94
N SER A 94 3.93 1.10 25.46
CA SER A 94 4.74 2.25 25.01
C SER A 94 6.25 2.00 25.10
N ASP A 95 6.69 1.14 26.01
CA ASP A 95 8.10 0.77 26.22
C ASP A 95 8.58 -0.33 25.25
N ASN A 96 7.69 -0.87 24.44
CA ASN A 96 8.04 -1.88 23.45
C ASN A 96 8.56 -1.24 22.17
N PRO A 97 9.72 -1.65 21.62
CA PRO A 97 10.22 -1.17 20.32
C PRO A 97 9.21 -1.31 19.18
N ALA A 98 8.29 -2.28 19.26
CA ALA A 98 7.22 -2.47 18.30
C ALA A 98 6.23 -1.27 18.29
N ALA A 99 6.01 -0.60 19.41
CA ALA A 99 5.16 0.59 19.50
C ALA A 99 5.72 1.75 18.66
N ALA A 100 7.04 1.95 18.70
CA ALA A 100 7.71 2.96 17.89
C ALA A 100 7.55 2.67 16.38
N SER A 101 7.73 1.40 15.98
CA SER A 101 7.54 0.97 14.59
C SER A 101 6.10 1.16 14.13
N MET A 102 5.10 0.87 14.97
CA MET A 102 3.69 1.10 14.66
C MET A 102 3.38 2.59 14.51
N LYS A 103 3.91 3.45 15.38
CA LYS A 103 3.76 4.91 15.27
C LYS A 103 4.40 5.43 13.97
N MET A 104 5.61 4.98 13.65
CA MET A 104 6.28 5.33 12.40
C MET A 104 5.43 4.92 11.19
N MET A 105 4.92 3.71 11.16
CA MET A 105 4.07 3.22 10.08
C MET A 105 2.78 4.05 9.97
N THR A 106 2.17 4.44 11.10
CA THR A 106 0.91 5.19 11.14
C THR A 106 1.04 6.59 10.55
N TYR A 107 2.15 7.27 10.78
CA TYR A 107 2.33 8.67 10.38
C TYR A 107 3.22 8.83 9.15
N PHE A 108 4.30 8.06 9.06
CA PHE A 108 5.26 8.19 7.97
C PHE A 108 4.71 7.65 6.64
N MET A 109 4.03 6.50 6.66
CA MET A 109 3.49 5.90 5.43
C MET A 109 2.49 6.79 4.70
N PRO A 110 1.46 7.39 5.36
CA PRO A 110 0.54 8.30 4.70
C PRO A 110 1.23 9.57 4.16
N LEU A 111 2.20 10.10 4.89
CA LEU A 111 2.97 11.26 4.45
C LEU A 111 3.81 10.94 3.20
N MET A 112 4.49 9.80 3.19
CA MET A 112 5.21 9.31 2.02
C MET A 112 4.28 9.07 0.82
N SER A 113 3.10 8.51 1.05
CA SER A 113 2.12 8.30 -0.01
C SER A 113 1.65 9.62 -0.63
N ALA A 114 1.38 10.63 0.19
CA ALA A 114 1.03 11.97 -0.29
C ALA A 114 2.18 12.60 -1.09
N PHE A 115 3.42 12.49 -0.59
CA PHE A 115 4.60 13.01 -1.28
C PHE A 115 4.83 12.33 -2.64
N LEU A 116 4.72 11.00 -2.70
CA LEU A 116 4.84 10.25 -3.95
C LEU A 116 3.72 10.60 -4.93
N ALA A 117 2.49 10.80 -4.44
CA ALA A 117 1.35 11.17 -5.28
C ALA A 117 1.50 12.55 -5.95
N ILE A 118 2.33 13.45 -5.41
CA ILE A 118 2.67 14.74 -6.05
C ILE A 118 3.61 14.52 -7.26
N SER A 119 4.51 13.54 -7.16
CA SER A 119 5.58 13.29 -8.14
C SER A 119 5.16 12.33 -9.24
N LEU A 120 4.07 11.61 -9.07
CA LEU A 120 3.57 10.60 -10.00
C LEU A 120 2.35 11.14 -10.78
N PRO A 121 2.03 10.54 -11.95
CA PRO A 121 0.83 10.90 -12.69
C PRO A 121 -0.43 10.81 -11.83
N SER A 122 -1.31 11.79 -11.98
CA SER A 122 -2.56 11.93 -11.20
C SER A 122 -3.42 10.67 -11.20
N GLY A 123 -3.42 9.92 -12.30
CA GLY A 123 -4.14 8.64 -12.40
C GLY A 123 -3.67 7.58 -11.41
N LEU A 124 -2.37 7.51 -11.08
CA LEU A 124 -1.86 6.63 -10.04
C LEU A 124 -2.34 7.05 -8.64
N GLY A 125 -2.39 8.35 -8.39
CA GLY A 125 -2.94 8.88 -7.13
C GLY A 125 -4.40 8.50 -6.93
N VAL A 126 -5.23 8.64 -7.98
CA VAL A 126 -6.64 8.21 -7.95
C VAL A 126 -6.76 6.69 -7.72
N TYR A 127 -5.93 5.89 -8.38
CA TYR A 127 -5.88 4.44 -8.14
C TYR A 127 -5.53 4.12 -6.68
N TRP A 128 -4.56 4.81 -6.07
CA TRP A 128 -4.20 4.60 -4.66
C TRP A 128 -5.34 4.98 -3.71
N ILE A 129 -6.04 6.09 -3.98
CA ILE A 129 -7.22 6.48 -3.19
C ILE A 129 -8.28 5.39 -3.26
N ALA A 130 -8.63 4.93 -4.47
CA ALA A 130 -9.61 3.88 -4.66
C ALA A 130 -9.23 2.58 -3.92
N THR A 131 -7.97 2.17 -4.04
CA THR A 131 -7.44 0.98 -3.36
C THR A 131 -7.50 1.13 -1.85
N ALA A 132 -7.08 2.28 -1.30
CA ALA A 132 -7.13 2.54 0.15
C ALA A 132 -8.58 2.53 0.69
N VAL A 133 -9.53 3.07 -0.06
CA VAL A 133 -10.96 3.04 0.31
C VAL A 133 -11.48 1.59 0.34
N ILE A 134 -11.22 0.81 -0.72
CA ILE A 134 -11.65 -0.59 -0.80
C ILE A 134 -11.04 -1.41 0.34
N GLN A 135 -9.73 -1.26 0.59
CA GLN A 135 -9.04 -1.93 1.70
C GLN A 135 -9.63 -1.55 3.05
N THR A 136 -9.94 -0.27 3.27
CA THR A 136 -10.56 0.21 4.51
C THR A 136 -11.91 -0.46 4.73
N ILE A 137 -12.76 -0.50 3.71
CA ILE A 137 -14.06 -1.16 3.78
C ILE A 137 -13.90 -2.65 4.10
N GLN A 138 -13.01 -3.36 3.39
CA GLN A 138 -12.72 -4.76 3.65
C GLN A 138 -12.23 -5.00 5.08
N THR A 139 -11.33 -4.16 5.58
CA THR A 139 -10.79 -4.29 6.94
C THR A 139 -11.88 -4.07 7.99
N ILE A 140 -12.78 -3.10 7.80
CA ILE A 140 -13.91 -2.88 8.70
C ILE A 140 -14.82 -4.12 8.75
N PHE A 141 -15.15 -4.72 7.60
CA PHE A 141 -15.95 -5.93 7.56
C PHE A 141 -15.26 -7.09 8.26
N ILE A 142 -13.96 -7.27 8.02
CA ILE A 142 -13.16 -8.34 8.62
C ILE A 142 -13.09 -8.14 10.14
N ASN A 143 -12.77 -6.95 10.63
CA ASN A 143 -12.69 -6.65 12.06
C ASN A 143 -14.04 -6.94 12.74
N ARG A 144 -15.15 -6.41 12.19
CA ARG A 144 -16.49 -6.67 12.72
C ARG A 144 -16.87 -8.15 12.73
N TYR A 145 -16.43 -8.90 11.71
CA TYR A 145 -16.68 -10.34 11.66
C TYR A 145 -15.92 -11.07 12.76
N TYR A 146 -14.64 -10.73 12.98
CA TYR A 146 -13.82 -11.33 14.04
C TYR A 146 -14.32 -10.93 15.44
N ASP A 147 -14.70 -9.68 15.65
CA ASP A 147 -15.28 -9.21 16.91
C ASP A 147 -16.58 -9.96 17.25
N LYS A 148 -17.42 -10.21 16.23
CA LYS A 148 -18.69 -10.92 16.42
C LYS A 148 -18.52 -12.41 16.75
N ILE A 149 -17.52 -13.08 16.15
CA ILE A 149 -17.29 -14.52 16.37
C ILE A 149 -16.48 -14.75 17.64
N GLY A 150 -15.63 -13.81 18.01
CA GLY A 150 -14.62 -13.96 19.07
C GLY A 150 -13.40 -14.76 18.58
N THR A 151 -12.22 -14.20 18.76
CA THR A 151 -10.96 -14.82 18.35
C THR A 151 -10.75 -16.18 19.03
N ASP A 152 -11.16 -16.31 20.29
CA ASP A 152 -11.05 -17.54 21.08
C ASP A 152 -11.80 -18.72 20.44
N LYS A 153 -13.02 -18.49 19.94
CA LYS A 153 -13.81 -19.55 19.27
C LYS A 153 -13.18 -20.00 17.95
N ILE A 154 -12.54 -19.07 17.24
CA ILE A 154 -11.85 -19.38 15.98
C ILE A 154 -10.61 -20.21 16.26
N VAL A 155 -9.83 -19.82 17.26
CA VAL A 155 -8.63 -20.55 17.71
C VAL A 155 -9.02 -21.95 18.16
N GLU A 156 -10.03 -22.07 19.03
CA GLU A 156 -10.54 -23.35 19.52
C GLU A 156 -10.97 -24.29 18.37
N LYS A 157 -11.75 -23.79 17.43
CA LYS A 157 -12.19 -24.55 16.26
C LYS A 157 -11.04 -24.98 15.35
N ASN A 158 -10.01 -24.15 15.22
CA ASN A 158 -8.84 -24.48 14.43
C ASN A 158 -7.95 -25.51 15.14
N VAL A 159 -7.79 -25.40 16.45
CA VAL A 159 -7.06 -26.39 17.27
C VAL A 159 -7.80 -27.73 17.27
N GLU A 160 -9.12 -27.73 17.41
CA GLU A 160 -9.92 -28.96 17.29
C GLU A 160 -9.73 -29.64 15.92
N LYS A 161 -9.79 -28.87 14.82
CA LYS A 161 -9.54 -29.42 13.48
C LYS A 161 -8.12 -29.98 13.33
N ARG A 162 -7.12 -29.31 13.90
CA ARG A 162 -5.73 -29.81 13.92
C ARG A 162 -5.61 -31.07 14.76
N ASN A 163 -6.21 -31.10 15.93
CA ASN A 163 -6.17 -32.26 16.82
C ASN A 163 -6.84 -33.50 16.20
N LYS A 164 -7.94 -33.30 15.47
CA LYS A 164 -8.56 -34.38 14.66
C LYS A 164 -7.61 -34.94 13.60
N LYS A 165 -6.82 -34.05 12.94
CA LYS A 165 -5.80 -34.48 11.97
C LYS A 165 -4.60 -35.16 12.65
N ARG A 166 -4.18 -34.66 13.82
CA ARG A 166 -3.07 -35.25 14.62
C ARG A 166 -3.44 -36.62 15.16
N ALA A 167 -4.65 -36.78 15.67
CA ALA A 167 -5.17 -38.08 16.14
C ALA A 167 -5.15 -39.13 15.02
N LYS A 168 -5.50 -38.78 13.79
CA LYS A 168 -5.38 -39.67 12.63
C LYS A 168 -3.95 -40.11 12.31
N LYS A 169 -2.95 -39.34 12.78
CA LYS A 169 -1.52 -39.61 12.58
C LYS A 169 -0.85 -40.16 13.81
N GLY A 170 -1.61 -40.50 14.88
CA GLY A 170 -1.05 -41.04 16.15
C GLY A 170 -0.26 -39.99 16.96
N LEU A 171 -0.39 -38.71 16.69
CA LEU A 171 0.32 -37.63 17.37
C LEU A 171 -0.49 -37.09 18.56
N PRO A 172 0.15 -36.66 19.67
CA PRO A 172 -0.53 -36.11 20.84
C PRO A 172 -1.32 -34.84 20.48
N ALA A 173 -2.42 -34.58 21.20
CA ALA A 173 -3.24 -33.41 21.05
C ALA A 173 -2.46 -32.13 21.43
N GLU A 174 -2.68 -31.07 20.67
CA GLU A 174 -2.15 -29.73 20.94
C GLU A 174 -3.07 -28.99 21.92
N THR A 175 -2.52 -28.51 23.04
CA THR A 175 -3.27 -27.74 24.03
C THR A 175 -3.18 -26.26 23.75
N ILE A 176 -4.31 -25.53 23.87
CA ILE A 176 -4.34 -24.07 23.76
C ILE A 176 -3.68 -23.49 25.02
N VAL A 177 -2.50 -22.92 24.89
CA VAL A 177 -1.90 -22.10 25.94
C VAL A 177 -2.53 -20.71 25.85
N LYS A 178 -3.54 -20.42 26.68
CA LYS A 178 -4.10 -19.08 26.83
C LYS A 178 -2.98 -18.17 27.36
N GLY A 179 -2.59 -17.17 26.57
CA GLY A 179 -1.60 -16.18 26.99
C GLY A 179 -0.17 -16.43 26.54
N ALA A 180 0.05 -17.19 25.46
CA ALA A 180 1.32 -17.15 24.76
C ALA A 180 1.48 -15.80 24.03
N SER A 181 1.55 -14.69 24.79
CA SER A 181 2.24 -13.51 24.32
C SER A 181 3.70 -13.93 24.16
N VAL A 182 4.21 -13.90 22.94
CA VAL A 182 5.64 -14.07 22.68
C VAL A 182 6.36 -12.90 23.33
N SER A 183 6.62 -13.02 24.62
CA SER A 183 7.49 -12.08 25.33
C SER A 183 8.91 -12.36 24.85
N THR A 184 9.38 -11.56 23.92
CA THR A 184 10.78 -11.54 23.48
C THR A 184 11.75 -11.15 24.61
N LYS A 185 11.24 -10.87 25.80
CA LYS A 185 12.03 -10.49 26.99
C LYS A 185 12.85 -11.64 27.58
N ASN A 186 12.61 -12.89 27.17
CA ASN A 186 13.28 -14.07 27.76
C ASN A 186 14.35 -14.72 26.86
N VAL A 187 14.66 -14.16 25.70
CA VAL A 187 15.70 -14.74 24.82
C VAL A 187 17.12 -14.40 25.26
N ASN A 188 17.31 -13.41 26.15
CA ASN A 188 18.64 -12.95 26.52
C ASN A 188 19.19 -13.45 27.88
N ASN A 189 18.41 -14.19 28.67
CA ASN A 189 18.87 -14.61 30.00
C ASN A 189 19.26 -16.09 30.13
N ASN A 190 19.30 -16.87 29.04
CA ASN A 190 19.66 -18.30 29.13
C ASN A 190 20.97 -18.65 28.41
N LYS A 191 21.98 -17.77 28.55
CA LYS A 191 23.36 -18.13 28.13
C LYS A 191 24.21 -18.78 29.19
N ASN A 192 23.67 -19.06 30.39
CA ASN A 192 24.44 -19.65 31.51
C ASN A 192 23.76 -20.86 32.23
N SER A 193 23.00 -21.65 31.53
CA SER A 193 22.74 -23.01 32.05
C SER A 193 23.05 -24.01 30.95
N SER A 194 24.28 -24.44 31.02
CA SER A 194 24.91 -25.53 30.28
C SER A 194 24.15 -26.84 30.40
N ALA A 195 24.11 -27.51 29.28
CA ALA A 195 24.18 -28.95 29.13
C ALA A 195 23.19 -29.81 29.95
N SER A 196 22.05 -30.11 29.39
CA SER A 196 21.51 -31.47 29.24
C SER A 196 20.08 -31.37 28.71
N SER A 197 19.91 -31.58 27.46
CA SER A 197 18.91 -32.38 26.74
C SER A 197 18.89 -31.91 25.28
N SER A 198 19.87 -32.40 24.56
CA SER A 198 19.87 -32.45 23.10
C SER A 198 18.94 -33.58 22.65
N ALA A 199 17.67 -33.36 22.68
CA ALA A 199 16.68 -34.15 21.96
C ALA A 199 15.35 -33.39 22.03
N ASP A 200 15.08 -32.53 21.08
CA ASP A 200 13.76 -32.23 20.54
C ASP A 200 13.70 -30.84 19.85
N LEU A 201 14.65 -30.53 19.00
CA LEU A 201 14.63 -29.31 18.18
C LEU A 201 14.64 -29.58 16.66
N SER A 202 14.11 -30.73 16.21
CA SER A 202 14.06 -31.05 14.77
C SER A 202 12.67 -31.01 14.14
N LEU A 203 11.69 -30.31 14.70
CA LEU A 203 10.31 -30.26 14.16
C LEU A 203 9.69 -28.86 14.08
N ILE A 204 10.50 -27.83 13.80
CA ILE A 204 9.95 -26.54 13.36
C ILE A 204 10.63 -26.15 12.04
N HIS A 205 10.36 -26.94 11.03
CA HIS A 205 10.40 -26.56 9.62
C HIS A 205 9.29 -27.31 8.90
N ILE A 206 8.21 -26.63 8.69
CA ILE A 206 7.36 -26.54 7.49
C ILE A 206 6.27 -25.51 7.80
#